data_bf98d4b939fbe4ff22ab72c6ef2c0e87
#
_entry.id   bf98d4b939fbe4ff22ab72c6ef2c0e87
#
_cell.length_a   1.000
_cell.length_b   1.000
_cell.length_c   1.000
_cell.angle_alpha   90.00
_cell.angle_beta   90.00
_cell.angle_gamma   90.00
#
_symmetry.space_group_name_H-M   'P 1'
#
loop_
_entity.id
_entity.type
_entity.pdbx_description
1 polymer ?
#
loop_
_entity_poly.entity_id
_entity_poly.type
_entity_poly.pdbx_seq_one_letter_code
_entity_poly.pdbx_strand_id
1 'polypeptide(L)'
;MKMRDTVKKLFSDKIYDILEVGNGFIVVYRRPEIDDKVVVSYKSVSLENGVVTKRTKADYEFVKFGPNYSTVNFQVDNFITSSCVELDGGRLFIVSKSGDAKIVEPNGCAEWQGTIRYKDFGPSAIAHFGHTLWASFSEKNALIRFNLRTMREELRIGGSNDSSFSAPEGMWIDQPAGKLLVCNSTGNNLLEVDMKTYTVMERAVFEEPVHKYLRIGEREFVVLDSGLYLL
;
A
#
# COMPACT_ATOMS: atom_id res chain seq x y z
N MET A 1 -23.13 -3.62 -5.92
CA MET A 1 -23.19 -3.49 -7.39
C MET A 1 -22.16 -4.46 -7.98
N LYS A 2 -22.54 -5.52 -8.69
CA LYS A 2 -21.56 -6.41 -9.34
C LYS A 2 -20.95 -5.65 -10.52
N MET A 3 -19.70 -5.24 -10.42
CA MET A 3 -18.95 -4.59 -11.49
C MET A 3 -18.55 -5.62 -12.57
N ARG A 4 -19.50 -6.07 -13.40
CA ARG A 4 -19.21 -7.04 -14.48
C ARG A 4 -18.87 -6.42 -15.85
N ASP A 5 -19.13 -5.13 -16.07
CA ASP A 5 -19.16 -4.61 -17.45
C ASP A 5 -18.13 -3.53 -17.81
N THR A 6 -17.21 -3.14 -16.90
CA THR A 6 -16.28 -2.03 -17.18
C THR A 6 -14.82 -2.23 -16.72
N VAL A 7 -14.47 -3.39 -16.19
CA VAL A 7 -13.10 -3.64 -15.69
C VAL A 7 -12.18 -3.98 -16.86
N LYS A 8 -11.25 -3.07 -17.17
CA LYS A 8 -10.29 -3.26 -18.27
C LYS A 8 -8.94 -3.74 -17.73
N LYS A 9 -8.52 -4.95 -18.16
CA LYS A 9 -7.18 -5.46 -17.84
C LYS A 9 -6.10 -4.68 -18.58
N LEU A 10 -5.15 -4.15 -17.84
CA LEU A 10 -4.01 -3.37 -18.36
C LEU A 10 -2.72 -4.20 -18.44
N PHE A 11 -2.47 -5.05 -17.45
CA PHE A 11 -1.32 -5.94 -17.38
C PHE A 11 -1.75 -7.33 -16.93
N SER A 12 -1.16 -8.36 -17.55
CA SER A 12 -1.45 -9.78 -17.24
C SER A 12 -0.38 -10.43 -16.37
N ASP A 13 0.65 -9.68 -16.00
CA ASP A 13 1.74 -10.17 -15.16
C ASP A 13 1.35 -10.11 -13.69
N LYS A 14 1.97 -10.94 -12.85
CA LYS A 14 1.85 -10.81 -11.40
C LYS A 14 2.47 -9.49 -10.95
N ILE A 15 1.64 -8.62 -10.39
CA ILE A 15 2.05 -7.29 -9.91
C ILE A 15 2.47 -7.39 -8.45
N TYR A 16 3.63 -6.82 -8.12
CA TYR A 16 4.12 -6.72 -6.76
C TYR A 16 3.84 -5.36 -6.13
N ASP A 17 3.90 -4.29 -6.93
CA ASP A 17 3.63 -2.95 -6.46
C ASP A 17 3.17 -2.02 -7.58
N ILE A 18 2.41 -1.00 -7.21
CA ILE A 18 2.01 0.12 -8.06
C ILE A 18 2.11 1.40 -7.25
N LEU A 19 2.77 2.43 -7.81
CA LEU A 19 2.93 3.74 -7.19
C LEU A 19 2.56 4.83 -8.17
N GLU A 20 1.88 5.86 -7.70
CA GLU A 20 1.62 7.07 -8.48
C GLU A 20 2.93 7.82 -8.74
N VAL A 21 3.09 8.33 -9.97
CA VAL A 21 4.20 9.17 -10.37
C VAL A 21 3.77 10.17 -11.44
N GLY A 22 3.77 11.45 -11.09
CA GLY A 22 3.28 12.50 -11.98
C GLY A 22 1.83 12.22 -12.43
N ASN A 23 1.58 12.29 -13.74
CA ASN A 23 0.28 11.94 -14.33
C ASN A 23 0.26 10.49 -14.83
N GLY A 24 0.64 9.56 -13.95
CA GLY A 24 0.71 8.14 -14.28
C GLY A 24 1.12 7.30 -13.09
N PHE A 25 1.67 6.13 -13.37
CA PHE A 25 2.15 5.23 -12.32
C PHE A 25 3.39 4.45 -12.76
N ILE A 26 4.15 3.98 -11.77
CA ILE A 26 5.17 2.96 -11.96
C ILE A 26 4.63 1.62 -11.45
N VAL A 27 4.81 0.56 -12.23
CA VAL A 27 4.40 -0.80 -11.89
C VAL A 27 5.62 -1.69 -11.73
N VAL A 28 5.61 -2.51 -10.66
CA VAL A 28 6.59 -3.54 -10.37
C VAL A 28 5.93 -4.90 -10.62
N TYR A 29 6.47 -5.70 -11.52
CA TYR A 29 5.84 -6.94 -11.95
C TYR A 29 6.86 -8.07 -12.11
N ARG A 30 6.35 -9.31 -12.00
CA ARG A 30 7.12 -10.52 -12.30
C ARG A 30 7.17 -10.72 -13.80
N ARG A 31 8.36 -10.97 -14.34
CA ARG A 31 8.50 -11.51 -15.70
C ARG A 31 8.38 -13.03 -15.69
N PRO A 32 7.87 -13.63 -16.79
CA PRO A 32 8.03 -15.06 -17.03
C PRO A 32 9.51 -15.44 -16.90
N GLU A 33 9.75 -16.57 -16.29
CA GLU A 33 11.10 -17.04 -15.96
C GLU A 33 11.90 -17.36 -17.21
N ILE A 34 13.16 -16.92 -17.22
CA ILE A 34 14.23 -17.51 -18.02
C ILE A 34 15.08 -18.25 -16.99
N ASP A 35 15.25 -19.56 -17.15
CA ASP A 35 16.06 -20.42 -16.28
C ASP A 35 15.63 -20.49 -14.79
N ASP A 36 14.34 -20.70 -14.50
CA ASP A 36 13.78 -20.85 -13.13
C ASP A 36 14.04 -19.68 -12.15
N LYS A 37 14.54 -18.54 -12.64
CA LYS A 37 14.79 -17.35 -11.82
C LYS A 37 13.65 -16.34 -11.93
N VAL A 38 13.13 -15.93 -10.78
CA VAL A 38 12.18 -14.83 -10.71
C VAL A 38 12.87 -13.52 -11.07
N VAL A 39 12.48 -12.91 -12.17
CA VAL A 39 12.97 -11.60 -12.58
C VAL A 39 11.90 -10.55 -12.31
N VAL A 40 12.24 -9.59 -11.45
CA VAL A 40 11.40 -8.42 -11.20
C VAL A 40 11.71 -7.33 -12.21
N SER A 41 10.69 -6.71 -12.77
CA SER A 41 10.80 -5.65 -13.76
C SER A 41 9.97 -4.44 -13.40
N TYR A 42 10.35 -3.30 -13.94
CA TYR A 42 9.77 -2.00 -13.62
C TYR A 42 9.38 -1.28 -14.91
N LYS A 43 8.18 -0.69 -14.94
CA LYS A 43 7.70 0.16 -16.03
C LYS A 43 6.93 1.34 -15.48
N SER A 44 7.03 2.50 -16.10
CA SER A 44 6.08 3.60 -15.87
C SER A 44 5.10 3.69 -17.02
N VAL A 45 3.88 4.08 -16.70
CA VAL A 45 2.79 4.30 -17.67
C VAL A 45 2.29 5.71 -17.51
N SER A 46 2.33 6.51 -18.58
CA SER A 46 1.69 7.81 -18.64
C SER A 46 0.21 7.64 -18.95
N LEU A 47 -0.66 8.24 -18.14
CA LEU A 47 -2.11 8.19 -18.36
C LEU A 47 -2.59 9.22 -19.40
N GLU A 48 -1.76 10.20 -19.73
CA GLU A 48 -2.08 11.22 -20.73
C GLU A 48 -2.00 10.66 -22.16
N ASN A 49 -0.94 9.92 -22.47
CA ASN A 49 -0.64 9.47 -23.84
C ASN A 49 -0.46 7.94 -23.96
N GLY A 50 -0.57 7.21 -22.88
CA GLY A 50 -0.42 5.74 -22.86
C GLY A 50 1.01 5.25 -23.06
N VAL A 51 2.01 6.14 -23.05
CA VAL A 51 3.41 5.76 -23.24
C VAL A 51 3.89 4.90 -22.08
N VAL A 52 4.48 3.75 -22.42
CA VAL A 52 5.09 2.82 -21.46
C VAL A 52 6.59 2.92 -21.55
N THR A 53 7.25 3.26 -20.45
CA THR A 53 8.72 3.42 -20.38
C THR A 53 9.30 2.41 -19.40
N LYS A 54 10.35 1.70 -19.84
CA LYS A 54 11.12 0.82 -18.95
C LYS A 54 11.80 1.63 -17.85
N ARG A 55 11.74 1.14 -16.63
CA ARG A 55 12.34 1.74 -15.44
C ARG A 55 13.34 0.78 -14.79
N THR A 56 14.16 1.32 -13.90
CA THR A 56 15.08 0.56 -13.08
C THR A 56 14.54 0.40 -11.65
N LYS A 57 15.18 -0.46 -10.85
CA LYS A 57 14.92 -0.55 -9.42
C LYS A 57 15.18 0.80 -8.73
N ALA A 58 16.23 1.51 -9.11
CA ALA A 58 16.57 2.82 -8.54
C ALA A 58 15.50 3.87 -8.84
N ASP A 59 14.90 3.87 -10.04
CA ASP A 59 13.78 4.78 -10.35
C ASP A 59 12.57 4.51 -9.44
N TYR A 60 12.24 3.24 -9.20
CA TYR A 60 11.16 2.85 -8.31
C TYR A 60 11.44 3.24 -6.86
N GLU A 61 12.65 2.96 -6.37
CA GLU A 61 13.05 3.31 -5.01
C GLU A 61 13.06 4.83 -4.79
N PHE A 62 13.47 5.59 -5.81
CA PHE A 62 13.39 7.05 -5.77
C PHE A 62 11.95 7.55 -5.64
N VAL A 63 11.00 6.98 -6.39
CA VAL A 63 9.57 7.33 -6.28
C VAL A 63 9.02 6.94 -4.91
N LYS A 64 9.39 5.76 -4.40
CA LYS A 64 8.86 5.22 -3.14
C LYS A 64 9.40 5.91 -1.90
N PHE A 65 10.67 6.26 -1.89
CA PHE A 65 11.40 6.73 -0.71
C PHE A 65 11.93 8.16 -0.84
N GLY A 66 11.77 8.80 -1.99
CA GLY A 66 12.26 10.14 -2.27
C GLY A 66 13.77 10.22 -2.56
N PRO A 67 14.28 11.44 -2.79
CA PRO A 67 15.67 11.68 -3.25
C PRO A 67 16.73 11.29 -2.22
N ASN A 68 16.39 11.22 -0.95
CA ASN A 68 17.33 10.94 0.13
C ASN A 68 17.41 9.45 0.52
N TYR A 69 16.80 8.56 -0.29
CA TYR A 69 16.82 7.12 -0.02
C TYR A 69 18.22 6.55 0.18
N SER A 70 19.19 6.99 -0.62
CA SER A 70 20.58 6.52 -0.52
C SER A 70 21.30 6.93 0.76
N THR A 71 20.85 8.02 1.42
CA THR A 71 21.41 8.50 2.68
C THR A 71 20.75 7.86 3.89
N VAL A 72 19.51 7.40 3.72
CA VAL A 72 18.79 6.61 4.72
C VAL A 72 19.26 5.18 4.60
N ASN A 73 20.34 4.81 5.26
CA ASN A 73 21.04 3.53 5.10
C ASN A 73 20.18 2.34 5.60
N PHE A 74 19.09 2.03 4.88
CA PHE A 74 18.16 0.94 5.21
C PHE A 74 18.81 -0.45 5.16
N GLN A 75 19.97 -0.58 4.47
CA GLN A 75 20.66 -1.85 4.32
C GLN A 75 21.58 -2.18 5.50
N VAL A 76 22.12 -1.18 6.19
CA VAL A 76 23.11 -1.41 7.27
C VAL A 76 22.50 -2.11 8.48
N ASP A 77 21.22 -1.87 8.77
CA ASP A 77 20.55 -2.43 9.93
C ASP A 77 19.77 -3.73 9.66
N ASN A 78 19.93 -4.37 8.51
CA ASN A 78 19.07 -5.48 8.05
C ASN A 78 17.56 -5.13 8.09
N PHE A 79 17.21 -3.83 8.00
CA PHE A 79 15.84 -3.34 8.04
C PHE A 79 15.19 -3.54 6.65
N ILE A 80 14.43 -4.61 6.51
CA ILE A 80 13.70 -4.90 5.27
C ILE A 80 12.40 -4.10 5.28
N THR A 81 12.35 -3.04 4.49
CA THR A 81 11.16 -2.21 4.32
C THR A 81 10.04 -2.99 3.67
N SER A 82 8.94 -3.18 4.37
CA SER A 82 7.72 -3.77 3.81
C SER A 82 6.72 -2.70 3.35
N SER A 83 6.63 -1.60 4.10
CA SER A 83 5.74 -0.48 3.76
C SER A 83 6.39 0.85 4.14
N CYS A 84 6.05 1.90 3.39
CA CYS A 84 6.55 3.24 3.58
C CYS A 84 5.46 4.24 3.24
N VAL A 85 5.35 5.33 3.99
CA VAL A 85 4.46 6.45 3.70
C VAL A 85 5.13 7.78 4.04
N GLU A 86 4.92 8.78 3.19
CA GLU A 86 5.39 10.14 3.44
C GLU A 86 4.50 10.81 4.51
N LEU A 87 5.14 11.49 5.44
CA LEU A 87 4.54 12.33 6.47
C LEU A 87 4.75 13.80 6.13
N ASP A 88 4.10 14.69 6.89
CA ASP A 88 4.30 16.13 6.77
C ASP A 88 5.78 16.52 6.90
N GLY A 89 6.22 17.48 6.08
CA GLY A 89 7.60 17.97 6.08
C GLY A 89 8.61 17.07 5.35
N GLY A 90 8.13 16.11 4.54
CA GLY A 90 8.99 15.21 3.75
C GLY A 90 9.65 14.11 4.59
N ARG A 91 9.17 13.89 5.81
CA ARG A 91 9.57 12.76 6.64
C ARG A 91 8.99 11.47 6.10
N LEU A 92 9.64 10.35 6.34
CA LEU A 92 9.16 9.03 5.95
C LEU A 92 8.86 8.18 7.18
N PHE A 93 7.67 7.61 7.25
CA PHE A 93 7.38 6.51 8.14
C PHE A 93 7.62 5.19 7.42
N ILE A 94 8.46 4.35 7.99
CA ILE A 94 8.91 3.11 7.39
C ILE A 94 8.68 1.98 8.38
N VAL A 95 8.13 0.86 7.91
CA VAL A 95 7.89 -0.31 8.75
C VAL A 95 8.29 -1.59 8.03
N SER A 96 8.94 -2.50 8.76
CA SER A 96 9.30 -3.84 8.28
C SER A 96 8.14 -4.83 8.46
N LYS A 97 8.28 -6.01 7.85
CA LYS A 97 7.32 -7.11 8.03
C LYS A 97 7.26 -7.62 9.48
N SER A 98 8.34 -7.46 10.25
CA SER A 98 8.36 -7.79 11.68
C SER A 98 7.69 -6.72 12.55
N GLY A 99 7.34 -5.57 11.99
CA GLY A 99 6.75 -4.43 12.69
C GLY A 99 7.77 -3.47 13.28
N ASP A 100 9.07 -3.65 13.01
CA ASP A 100 10.07 -2.65 13.39
C ASP A 100 9.87 -1.40 12.53
N ALA A 101 9.81 -0.23 13.17
CA ALA A 101 9.39 1.00 12.50
C ALA A 101 10.32 2.17 12.84
N LYS A 102 10.45 3.10 11.89
CA LYS A 102 11.24 4.34 12.03
C LYS A 102 10.48 5.51 11.41
N ILE A 103 10.64 6.69 11.99
CA ILE A 103 10.39 7.97 11.32
C ILE A 103 11.75 8.55 10.95
N VAL A 104 11.92 8.87 9.68
CA VAL A 104 13.18 9.34 9.12
C VAL A 104 12.98 10.73 8.56
N GLU A 105 13.82 11.66 8.99
CA GLU A 105 13.87 13.03 8.51
C GLU A 105 14.43 13.12 7.08
N PRO A 106 14.17 14.20 6.32
CA PRO A 106 14.72 14.39 4.98
C PRO A 106 16.24 14.32 4.90
N ASN A 107 16.94 14.60 5.99
CA ASN A 107 18.40 14.50 6.09
C ASN A 107 18.91 13.07 6.35
N GLY A 108 18.01 12.09 6.46
CA GLY A 108 18.32 10.69 6.72
C GLY A 108 18.46 10.31 8.20
N CYS A 109 18.36 11.27 9.14
CA CYS A 109 18.39 10.97 10.57
C CYS A 109 17.07 10.33 11.03
N ALA A 110 17.15 9.37 11.94
CA ALA A 110 15.98 8.81 12.58
C ALA A 110 15.48 9.76 13.68
N GLU A 111 14.26 10.31 13.53
CA GLU A 111 13.57 11.08 14.56
C GLU A 111 13.00 10.17 15.64
N TRP A 112 12.46 9.05 15.22
CA TRP A 112 11.84 8.05 16.09
C TRP A 112 12.13 6.63 15.60
N GLN A 113 12.25 5.71 16.56
CA GLN A 113 12.39 4.28 16.29
C GLN A 113 11.61 3.50 17.34
N GLY A 114 10.91 2.44 16.88
CA GLY A 114 10.10 1.60 17.74
C GLY A 114 9.48 0.42 17.00
N THR A 115 8.36 -0.08 17.51
CA THR A 115 7.63 -1.19 16.91
C THR A 115 6.16 -0.87 16.77
N ILE A 116 5.56 -1.34 15.66
CA ILE A 116 4.13 -1.39 15.42
C ILE A 116 3.74 -2.84 15.18
N ARG A 117 3.05 -3.44 16.13
CA ARG A 117 2.63 -4.85 16.08
C ARG A 117 1.22 -5.02 16.64
N TYR A 118 0.53 -6.02 16.12
CA TYR A 118 -0.69 -6.52 16.72
C TYR A 118 -0.61 -8.05 16.85
N LYS A 119 -0.70 -8.56 18.10
CA LYS A 119 -0.55 -10.00 18.41
C LYS A 119 0.70 -10.60 17.73
N ASP A 120 1.85 -9.94 17.89
CA ASP A 120 3.18 -10.32 17.38
C ASP A 120 3.38 -10.20 15.85
N PHE A 121 2.38 -9.74 15.11
CA PHE A 121 2.48 -9.53 13.67
C PHE A 121 2.72 -8.06 13.33
N GLY A 122 3.60 -7.81 12.37
CA GLY A 122 3.79 -6.49 11.78
C GLY A 122 2.68 -6.16 10.78
N PRO A 123 2.54 -4.90 10.39
CA PRO A 123 1.51 -4.48 9.43
C PRO A 123 1.82 -4.94 8.01
N SER A 124 0.77 -5.23 7.25
CA SER A 124 0.83 -5.54 5.81
C SER A 124 0.90 -4.28 4.95
N ALA A 125 0.19 -3.24 5.35
CA ALA A 125 0.26 -1.92 4.75
C ALA A 125 0.06 -0.83 5.80
N ILE A 126 0.49 0.39 5.45
CA ILE A 126 0.26 1.61 6.22
C ILE A 126 -0.27 2.72 5.32
N ALA A 127 -1.05 3.63 5.89
CA ALA A 127 -1.51 4.84 5.25
C ALA A 127 -1.54 6.00 6.25
N HIS A 128 -1.20 7.20 5.80
CA HIS A 128 -1.09 8.40 6.64
C HIS A 128 -2.21 9.39 6.33
N PHE A 129 -2.81 9.95 7.38
CA PHE A 129 -3.76 11.05 7.26
C PHE A 129 -3.70 11.98 8.48
N GLY A 130 -3.28 13.22 8.25
CA GLY A 130 -3.14 14.21 9.31
C GLY A 130 -2.17 13.75 10.41
N HIS A 131 -2.65 13.62 11.63
CA HIS A 131 -1.84 13.15 12.76
C HIS A 131 -1.99 11.67 13.05
N THR A 132 -2.55 10.91 12.12
CA THR A 132 -2.84 9.49 12.32
C THR A 132 -2.16 8.61 11.29
N LEU A 133 -1.75 7.44 11.72
CA LEU A 133 -1.27 6.35 10.90
C LEU A 133 -2.26 5.20 10.98
N TRP A 134 -2.77 4.76 9.84
CA TRP A 134 -3.53 3.54 9.72
C TRP A 134 -2.61 2.39 9.34
N ALA A 135 -2.78 1.24 9.95
CA ALA A 135 -2.04 0.02 9.67
C ALA A 135 -3.02 -1.16 9.51
N SER A 136 -2.84 -1.94 8.45
CA SER A 136 -3.57 -3.19 8.25
C SER A 136 -2.74 -4.38 8.75
N PHE A 137 -3.42 -5.35 9.35
CA PHE A 137 -2.82 -6.59 9.86
C PHE A 137 -3.56 -7.77 9.25
N SER A 138 -3.09 -8.24 8.10
CA SER A 138 -3.74 -9.31 7.30
C SER A 138 -3.90 -10.58 8.10
N GLU A 139 -2.85 -11.01 8.81
CA GLU A 139 -2.84 -12.22 9.64
C GLU A 139 -3.85 -12.19 10.81
N LYS A 140 -4.38 -11.02 11.12
CA LYS A 140 -5.29 -10.82 12.26
C LYS A 140 -6.59 -10.18 11.88
N ASN A 141 -6.86 -9.98 10.58
CA ASN A 141 -8.10 -9.39 10.07
C ASN A 141 -8.45 -8.07 10.78
N ALA A 142 -7.46 -7.19 10.94
CA ALA A 142 -7.61 -5.97 11.70
C ALA A 142 -7.05 -4.74 10.97
N LEU A 143 -7.69 -3.60 11.22
CA LEU A 143 -7.14 -2.27 10.98
C LEU A 143 -6.91 -1.59 12.32
N ILE A 144 -5.78 -0.93 12.48
CA ILE A 144 -5.45 -0.17 13.67
C ILE A 144 -5.04 1.25 13.29
N ARG A 145 -5.58 2.22 14.00
CA ARG A 145 -5.19 3.62 13.91
C ARG A 145 -4.27 3.96 15.08
N PHE A 146 -3.11 4.51 14.76
CA PHE A 146 -2.14 5.02 15.72
C PHE A 146 -2.10 6.54 15.66
N ASN A 147 -1.88 7.16 16.81
CA ASN A 147 -1.52 8.57 16.89
C ASN A 147 -0.03 8.73 16.61
N LEU A 148 0.34 9.51 15.58
CA LEU A 148 1.75 9.69 15.18
C LEU A 148 2.61 10.44 16.21
N ARG A 149 1.98 11.24 17.10
CA ARG A 149 2.73 11.97 18.13
C ARG A 149 3.11 11.07 19.31
N THR A 150 2.22 10.17 19.69
CA THR A 150 2.39 9.31 20.87
C THR A 150 2.75 7.88 20.52
N MET A 151 2.60 7.51 19.24
CA MET A 151 2.75 6.16 18.71
C MET A 151 1.89 5.11 19.43
N ARG A 152 0.76 5.55 19.99
CA ARG A 152 -0.20 4.67 20.69
C ARG A 152 -1.38 4.34 19.80
N GLU A 153 -1.87 3.12 19.96
CA GLU A 153 -3.15 2.68 19.38
C GLU A 153 -4.27 3.57 19.93
N GLU A 154 -5.12 4.12 19.05
CA GLU A 154 -6.30 4.91 19.41
C GLU A 154 -7.61 4.18 19.06
N LEU A 155 -7.55 3.34 18.01
CA LEU A 155 -8.73 2.66 17.50
C LEU A 155 -8.33 1.36 16.85
N ARG A 156 -9.17 0.33 16.99
CA ARG A 156 -9.07 -0.92 16.27
C ARG A 156 -10.42 -1.32 15.70
N ILE A 157 -10.42 -1.73 14.43
CA ILE A 157 -11.57 -2.27 13.73
C ILE A 157 -11.24 -3.70 13.33
N GLY A 158 -12.06 -4.65 13.68
CA GLY A 158 -11.82 -6.08 13.43
C GLY A 158 -10.88 -6.72 14.47
N GLY A 159 -10.20 -7.77 14.06
CA GLY A 159 -9.30 -8.55 14.93
C GLY A 159 -10.01 -9.60 15.79
N SER A 160 -11.29 -9.83 15.57
CA SER A 160 -12.14 -10.88 16.15
C SER A 160 -12.65 -11.83 15.06
N ASN A 161 -13.32 -12.90 15.47
CA ASN A 161 -13.90 -13.89 14.54
C ASN A 161 -15.04 -13.29 13.67
N ASP A 162 -15.68 -12.22 14.12
CA ASP A 162 -16.77 -11.51 13.41
C ASP A 162 -16.24 -10.28 12.66
N SER A 163 -14.98 -10.28 12.28
CA SER A 163 -14.37 -9.19 11.53
C SER A 163 -14.97 -9.07 10.13
N SER A 164 -15.25 -7.83 9.70
CA SER A 164 -15.57 -7.52 8.30
C SER A 164 -14.36 -7.70 7.37
N PHE A 165 -13.16 -7.85 7.95
CA PHE A 165 -11.93 -8.04 7.20
C PHE A 165 -11.56 -9.51 7.08
N SER A 166 -11.00 -9.86 5.91
CA SER A 166 -10.43 -11.15 5.60
C SER A 166 -9.13 -10.91 4.83
N ALA A 167 -8.00 -10.93 5.53
CA ALA A 167 -6.67 -10.55 5.08
C ALA A 167 -6.62 -9.12 4.44
N PRO A 168 -6.82 -8.04 5.20
CA PRO A 168 -6.67 -6.67 4.69
C PRO A 168 -5.19 -6.41 4.37
N GLU A 169 -4.86 -6.26 3.09
CA GLU A 169 -3.48 -6.09 2.62
C GLU A 169 -3.16 -4.66 2.22
N GLY A 170 -3.77 -4.13 1.15
CA GLY A 170 -3.51 -2.79 0.66
C GLY A 170 -4.48 -1.76 1.23
N MET A 171 -4.02 -0.53 1.36
CA MET A 171 -4.85 0.59 1.80
C MET A 171 -4.59 1.83 0.95
N TRP A 172 -5.62 2.64 0.74
CA TRP A 172 -5.55 3.94 0.09
C TRP A 172 -6.54 4.91 0.74
N ILE A 173 -6.13 6.16 0.96
CA ILE A 173 -6.96 7.18 1.61
C ILE A 173 -7.52 8.16 0.58
N ASP A 174 -8.83 8.24 0.48
CA ASP A 174 -9.55 9.33 -0.17
C ASP A 174 -9.72 10.47 0.84
N GLN A 175 -8.73 11.37 0.85
CA GLN A 175 -8.71 12.49 1.80
C GLN A 175 -9.93 13.40 1.65
N PRO A 176 -10.32 13.85 0.43
CA PRO A 176 -11.50 14.69 0.24
C PRO A 176 -12.80 14.03 0.71
N ALA A 177 -12.95 12.73 0.50
CA ALA A 177 -14.14 11.99 0.91
C ALA A 177 -14.11 11.54 2.38
N GLY A 178 -12.96 11.61 3.04
CA GLY A 178 -12.79 11.09 4.41
C GLY A 178 -12.95 9.56 4.48
N LYS A 179 -12.49 8.85 3.46
CA LYS A 179 -12.65 7.40 3.32
C LYS A 179 -11.30 6.69 3.25
N LEU A 180 -11.24 5.51 3.84
CA LEU A 180 -10.11 4.59 3.71
C LEU A 180 -10.56 3.38 2.89
N LEU A 181 -9.96 3.17 1.73
CA LEU A 181 -10.16 2.01 0.87
C LEU A 181 -9.22 0.90 1.35
N VAL A 182 -9.77 -0.31 1.52
CA VAL A 182 -9.04 -1.47 2.05
C VAL A 182 -9.20 -2.64 1.10
N CYS A 183 -8.09 -3.12 0.58
CA CYS A 183 -8.05 -4.34 -0.24
C CYS A 183 -8.12 -5.56 0.69
N ASN A 184 -9.25 -6.22 0.68
CA ASN A 184 -9.58 -7.35 1.54
C ASN A 184 -9.31 -8.65 0.77
N SER A 185 -8.05 -9.09 0.77
CA SER A 185 -7.51 -10.03 -0.21
C SER A 185 -8.24 -11.38 -0.20
N THR A 186 -8.33 -12.05 0.93
CA THR A 186 -9.05 -13.35 1.04
C THR A 186 -10.57 -13.18 0.91
N GLY A 187 -11.10 -11.98 1.17
CA GLY A 187 -12.51 -11.66 0.95
C GLY A 187 -12.84 -11.33 -0.51
N ASN A 188 -11.86 -11.20 -1.38
CA ASN A 188 -12.00 -10.83 -2.78
C ASN A 188 -12.80 -9.53 -2.97
N ASN A 189 -12.71 -8.59 -2.04
CA ASN A 189 -13.47 -7.35 -2.13
C ASN A 189 -12.67 -6.13 -1.72
N LEU A 190 -13.08 -4.99 -2.26
CA LEU A 190 -12.63 -3.67 -1.83
C LEU A 190 -13.64 -3.14 -0.82
N LEU A 191 -13.16 -2.85 0.37
CA LEU A 191 -13.96 -2.28 1.44
C LEU A 191 -13.69 -0.78 1.54
N GLU A 192 -14.70 -0.04 1.97
CA GLU A 192 -14.64 1.37 2.30
C GLU A 192 -14.91 1.55 3.80
N VAL A 193 -13.98 2.18 4.50
CA VAL A 193 -14.12 2.56 5.91
C VAL A 193 -14.33 4.06 5.99
N ASP A 194 -15.44 4.49 6.54
CA ASP A 194 -15.67 5.89 6.86
C ASP A 194 -14.78 6.30 8.03
N MET A 195 -13.84 7.24 7.82
CA MET A 195 -12.85 7.61 8.84
C MET A 195 -13.44 8.44 9.99
N LYS A 196 -14.71 8.88 9.90
CA LYS A 196 -15.41 9.62 10.95
C LYS A 196 -16.29 8.72 11.80
N THR A 197 -17.05 7.83 11.18
CA THR A 197 -18.01 6.93 11.87
C THR A 197 -17.46 5.53 12.10
N TYR A 198 -16.35 5.19 11.42
CA TYR A 198 -15.70 3.87 11.42
C TYR A 198 -16.58 2.73 10.91
N THR A 199 -17.63 3.06 10.19
CA THR A 199 -18.46 2.07 9.49
C THR A 199 -17.69 1.49 8.32
N VAL A 200 -17.82 0.16 8.14
CA VAL A 200 -17.22 -0.59 7.04
C VAL A 200 -18.30 -0.99 6.07
N MET A 201 -18.11 -0.67 4.79
CA MET A 201 -19.04 -1.04 3.72
C MET A 201 -18.29 -1.72 2.57
N GLU A 202 -18.95 -2.66 1.89
CA GLU A 202 -18.42 -3.26 0.68
C GLU A 202 -18.62 -2.30 -0.50
N ARG A 203 -17.52 -1.94 -1.17
CA ARG A 203 -17.53 -1.08 -2.37
C ARG A 203 -17.59 -1.88 -3.66
N ALA A 204 -16.78 -2.94 -3.77
CA ALA A 204 -16.70 -3.78 -4.94
C ALA A 204 -16.32 -5.22 -4.58
N VAL A 205 -16.77 -6.19 -5.38
CA VAL A 205 -16.42 -7.61 -5.25
C VAL A 205 -15.75 -8.07 -6.55
N PHE A 206 -14.68 -8.85 -6.40
CA PHE A 206 -13.90 -9.42 -7.49
C PHE A 206 -14.01 -10.96 -7.49
N GLU A 207 -13.58 -11.59 -8.57
CA GLU A 207 -13.55 -13.06 -8.69
C GLU A 207 -12.27 -13.66 -8.08
N GLU A 208 -11.29 -12.82 -7.75
CA GLU A 208 -9.96 -13.18 -7.27
C GLU A 208 -9.46 -12.17 -6.19
N PRO A 209 -8.41 -12.53 -5.42
CA PRO A 209 -7.84 -11.66 -4.40
C PRO A 209 -7.46 -10.27 -4.91
N VAL A 210 -7.82 -9.24 -4.12
CA VAL A 210 -7.43 -7.85 -4.36
C VAL A 210 -6.33 -7.44 -3.38
N HIS A 211 -5.20 -6.96 -3.92
CA HIS A 211 -3.99 -6.68 -3.12
C HIS A 211 -3.71 -5.19 -2.97
N LYS A 212 -3.98 -4.41 -4.01
CA LYS A 212 -3.74 -2.96 -4.00
C LYS A 212 -4.82 -2.20 -4.75
N TYR A 213 -5.06 -1.00 -4.29
CA TYR A 213 -5.90 -0.01 -4.93
C TYR A 213 -5.10 1.29 -5.08
N LEU A 214 -5.30 1.98 -6.19
CA LEU A 214 -4.72 3.30 -6.47
C LEU A 214 -5.74 4.12 -7.26
N ARG A 215 -5.87 5.40 -6.94
CA ARG A 215 -6.66 6.36 -7.72
C ARG A 215 -5.78 7.50 -8.18
N ILE A 216 -5.83 7.82 -9.46
CA ILE A 216 -5.12 8.93 -10.09
C ILE A 216 -6.15 9.75 -10.87
N GLY A 217 -6.48 10.92 -10.37
CA GLY A 217 -7.59 11.72 -10.88
C GLY A 217 -8.92 10.94 -10.77
N GLU A 218 -9.61 10.78 -11.90
CA GLU A 218 -10.88 10.04 -11.99
C GLU A 218 -10.70 8.53 -12.22
N ARG A 219 -9.47 8.07 -12.44
CA ARG A 219 -9.18 6.68 -12.79
C ARG A 219 -8.83 5.87 -11.56
N GLU A 220 -9.50 4.73 -11.41
CA GLU A 220 -9.30 3.80 -10.31
C GLU A 220 -8.62 2.52 -10.81
N PHE A 221 -7.60 2.05 -10.10
CA PHE A 221 -6.83 0.88 -10.45
C PHE A 221 -6.85 -0.13 -9.31
N VAL A 222 -6.95 -1.41 -9.66
CA VAL A 222 -6.80 -2.50 -8.69
C VAL A 222 -5.78 -3.51 -9.19
N VAL A 223 -5.00 -4.01 -8.25
CA VAL A 223 -4.09 -5.14 -8.44
C VAL A 223 -4.78 -6.38 -7.92
N LEU A 224 -5.04 -7.32 -8.82
CA LEU A 224 -5.56 -8.64 -8.53
C LEU A 224 -4.46 -9.69 -8.75
N ASP A 225 -4.71 -10.95 -8.39
CA ASP A 225 -3.75 -12.04 -8.61
C ASP A 225 -3.34 -12.17 -10.09
N SER A 226 -4.29 -11.97 -10.99
CA SER A 226 -4.09 -12.13 -12.43
C SER A 226 -3.56 -10.86 -13.13
N GLY A 227 -3.34 -9.74 -12.41
CA GLY A 227 -2.75 -8.53 -12.97
C GLY A 227 -3.28 -7.20 -12.48
N LEU A 228 -3.07 -6.15 -13.29
CA LEU A 228 -3.53 -4.79 -13.04
C LEU A 228 -4.75 -4.46 -13.89
N TYR A 229 -5.75 -3.88 -13.26
CA TYR A 229 -7.02 -3.52 -13.87
C TYR A 229 -7.39 -2.05 -13.63
N LEU A 230 -8.04 -1.45 -14.62
CA LEU A 230 -8.75 -0.18 -14.51
C LEU A 230 -10.23 -0.49 -14.23
N LEU A 231 -10.79 0.13 -13.20
CA LEU A 231 -12.21 0.03 -12.79
C LEU A 231 -13.08 1.01 -13.57
#